data_c5425417fc057ad5a73138aa06cef0ac
#
_entry.id   c5425417fc057ad5a73138aa06cef0ac
#
_cell.length_a   1.000
_cell.length_b   1.000
_cell.length_c   1.000
_cell.angle_alpha   90.00
_cell.angle_beta   90.00
_cell.angle_gamma   90.00
#
_symmetry.space_group_name_H-M   'P 1'
#
loop_
_entity.id
_entity.type
_entity.pdbx_description
1 polymer ?
#
loop_
_entity_poly.entity_id
_entity_poly.type
_entity_poly.pdbx_seq_one_letter_code
_entity_poly.pdbx_strand_id
1 'polypeptide(L)'
;MLTIRQGLFETNSSSVHVLVIPKDTDISIPSKVYLEGGEYGWQHEKVTDTINYMYQACLDAGEEEVSRFILYLMDKGIEVDYHGYDQKKFINDGYIDHGYEIPLEHLFKSKRLLDRFLFGVGSYVQLGNDNSDDCPSIEDYDSSVYDLIEKGN
;
A
#
# COMPACT_ATOMS: atom_id res chain seq x y z
N MET A 1 0.05 -10.18 16.69
CA MET A 1 0.34 -8.88 16.09
C MET A 1 1.24 -9.07 14.89
N LEU A 2 0.96 -8.39 13.81
CA LEU A 2 1.84 -8.36 12.66
C LEU A 2 2.58 -7.03 12.62
N THR A 3 3.89 -7.09 12.77
CA THR A 3 4.77 -5.94 12.64
C THR A 3 5.96 -6.36 11.80
N ILE A 4 6.12 -5.71 10.66
CA ILE A 4 7.18 -6.03 9.70
C ILE A 4 7.97 -4.78 9.44
N ARG A 5 9.29 -4.90 9.56
CA ARG A 5 10.22 -3.80 9.33
C ARG A 5 11.33 -4.26 8.41
N GLN A 6 11.58 -3.45 7.39
CA GLN A 6 12.75 -3.61 6.52
C GLN A 6 13.55 -2.34 6.54
N GLY A 7 14.80 -2.45 6.97
CA GLY A 7 15.78 -1.37 6.90
C GLY A 7 16.86 -1.70 5.89
N LEU A 8 17.29 -0.71 5.14
CA LEU A 8 18.39 -0.83 4.19
C LEU A 8 19.47 0.19 4.52
N PHE A 9 20.69 -0.12 4.11
CA PHE A 9 21.81 0.81 4.24
C PHE A 9 21.84 1.73 3.04
N GLU A 10 21.20 2.86 3.17
CA GLU A 10 21.19 3.88 2.13
C GLU A 10 21.97 5.11 2.57
N THR A 11 22.69 5.69 1.63
CA THR A 11 23.43 6.92 1.86
C THR A 11 22.63 8.16 1.46
N ASN A 12 21.59 7.97 0.64
CA ASN A 12 20.72 9.04 0.19
C ASN A 12 19.43 9.04 0.99
N SER A 13 18.73 10.17 1.00
CA SER A 13 17.42 10.24 1.61
C SER A 13 16.48 9.26 0.94
N SER A 14 15.68 8.62 1.75
CA SER A 14 14.78 7.58 1.33
C SER A 14 13.44 7.71 2.01
N SER A 15 12.45 7.16 1.38
CA SER A 15 11.12 7.14 1.95
C SER A 15 10.98 6.04 2.99
N VAL A 16 10.20 6.35 4.01
CA VAL A 16 9.68 5.37 4.97
C VAL A 16 8.17 5.40 4.87
N HIS A 17 7.57 4.25 4.61
CA HIS A 17 6.13 4.11 4.55
C HIS A 17 5.67 3.17 5.66
N VAL A 18 4.70 3.61 6.45
CA VAL A 18 4.10 2.77 7.48
C VAL A 18 2.65 2.52 7.09
N LEU A 19 2.33 1.26 6.82
CA LEU A 19 0.97 0.81 6.57
C LEU A 19 0.31 0.59 7.92
N VAL A 20 -0.75 1.33 8.20
CA VAL A 20 -1.45 1.32 9.49
C VAL A 20 -2.81 0.66 9.27
N ILE A 21 -2.97 -0.54 9.83
CA ILE A 21 -4.13 -1.38 9.57
C ILE A 21 -4.83 -1.67 10.89
N PRO A 22 -6.02 -1.09 11.15
CA PRO A 22 -6.73 -1.35 12.39
C PRO A 22 -7.07 -2.83 12.54
N LYS A 23 -6.83 -3.38 13.73
CA LYS A 23 -7.15 -4.78 14.03
C LYS A 23 -8.64 -5.02 14.16
N ASP A 24 -9.34 -4.06 14.74
CA ASP A 24 -10.77 -4.12 14.97
C ASP A 24 -11.43 -2.97 14.23
N THR A 25 -11.91 -3.24 13.04
CA THR A 25 -12.48 -2.22 12.16
C THR A 25 -13.61 -2.80 11.34
N ASP A 26 -14.58 -1.95 11.02
CA ASP A 26 -15.62 -2.29 10.08
C ASP A 26 -15.03 -2.33 8.66
N ILE A 27 -15.49 -3.29 7.88
CA ILE A 27 -15.12 -3.43 6.48
C ILE A 27 -16.19 -2.75 5.63
N SER A 28 -15.76 -1.80 4.80
CA SER A 28 -16.63 -1.09 3.87
C SER A 28 -16.15 -1.33 2.45
N ILE A 29 -16.87 -2.20 1.72
CA ILE A 29 -16.52 -2.56 0.36
C ILE A 29 -17.26 -1.64 -0.61
N PRO A 30 -16.54 -0.87 -1.44
CA PRO A 30 -17.19 0.00 -2.42
C PRO A 30 -17.84 -0.82 -3.52
N SER A 31 -18.87 -0.27 -4.15
CA SER A 31 -19.51 -0.90 -5.32
C SER A 31 -18.67 -0.75 -6.59
N LYS A 32 -17.88 0.30 -6.66
CA LYS A 32 -17.02 0.62 -7.80
C LYS A 32 -15.74 1.27 -7.34
N VAL A 33 -14.64 0.96 -8.02
CA VAL A 33 -13.36 1.65 -7.85
C VAL A 33 -12.80 2.04 -9.20
N TYR A 34 -12.08 3.16 -9.20
CA TYR A 34 -11.31 3.63 -10.33
C TYR A 34 -9.84 3.54 -9.97
N LEU A 35 -9.11 2.66 -10.66
CA LEU A 35 -7.71 2.42 -10.39
C LEU A 35 -6.84 3.33 -11.25
N GLU A 36 -6.06 4.15 -10.61
CA GLU A 36 -5.25 5.16 -11.27
C GLU A 36 -3.77 5.08 -10.88
N GLY A 37 -3.51 4.57 -9.67
CA GLY A 37 -2.17 4.56 -9.11
C GLY A 37 -1.77 5.93 -8.56
N GLY A 38 -0.47 6.18 -8.45
CA GLY A 38 0.04 7.45 -7.96
C GLY A 38 1.53 7.42 -7.64
N GLU A 39 2.03 8.55 -7.23
CA GLU A 39 3.40 8.72 -6.78
C GLU A 39 3.44 8.73 -5.26
N TYR A 40 4.15 7.78 -4.68
CA TYR A 40 4.26 7.62 -3.24
C TYR A 40 5.74 7.62 -2.85
N GLY A 41 6.22 8.81 -2.57
CA GLY A 41 7.62 9.04 -2.28
C GLY A 41 7.88 9.34 -0.80
N TRP A 42 8.70 10.35 -0.58
CA TRP A 42 9.24 10.72 0.74
C TRP A 42 8.54 11.94 1.35
N GLN A 43 7.47 12.41 0.74
CA GLN A 43 6.67 13.49 1.31
C GLN A 43 6.06 13.04 2.63
N HIS A 44 5.98 13.93 3.61
CA HIS A 44 5.25 13.64 4.85
C HIS A 44 3.75 13.78 4.57
N GLU A 45 3.11 12.66 4.32
CA GLU A 45 1.72 12.62 3.87
C GLU A 45 0.99 11.39 4.40
N LYS A 46 -0.26 11.57 4.75
CA LYS A 46 -1.17 10.48 5.11
C LYS A 46 -1.99 10.10 3.88
N VAL A 47 -1.77 8.88 3.38
CA VAL A 47 -2.49 8.35 2.22
C VAL A 47 -3.64 7.48 2.71
N THR A 48 -4.87 7.93 2.48
CA THR A 48 -6.08 7.18 2.87
C THR A 48 -6.62 6.31 1.74
N ASP A 49 -6.24 6.58 0.49
CA ASP A 49 -6.59 5.75 -0.66
C ASP A 49 -5.64 4.55 -0.74
N THR A 50 -5.90 3.57 0.10
CA THR A 50 -5.08 2.36 0.19
C THR A 50 -5.23 1.47 -1.03
N ILE A 51 -6.37 1.54 -1.71
CA ILE A 51 -6.62 0.75 -2.93
C ILE A 51 -5.68 1.19 -4.04
N ASN A 52 -5.56 2.49 -4.27
CA ASN A 52 -4.65 3.00 -5.31
C ASN A 52 -3.18 2.87 -4.91
N TYR A 53 -2.85 2.94 -3.63
CA TYR A 53 -1.50 2.62 -3.16
C TYR A 53 -1.13 1.17 -3.52
N MET A 54 -2.04 0.22 -3.23
CA MET A 54 -1.81 -1.19 -3.56
C MET A 54 -1.77 -1.42 -5.07
N TYR A 55 -2.62 -0.73 -5.81
CA TYR A 55 -2.61 -0.80 -7.27
C TYR A 55 -1.25 -0.35 -7.83
N GLN A 56 -0.69 0.74 -7.30
CA GLN A 56 0.64 1.20 -7.73
C GLN A 56 1.73 0.18 -7.40
N ALA A 57 1.66 -0.48 -6.27
CA ALA A 57 2.59 -1.57 -5.95
C ALA A 57 2.51 -2.69 -7.00
N CYS A 58 1.31 -3.02 -7.43
CA CYS A 58 1.11 -4.02 -8.48
C CYS A 58 1.63 -3.55 -9.84
N LEU A 59 1.41 -2.27 -10.19
CA LEU A 59 1.96 -1.69 -11.42
C LEU A 59 3.49 -1.77 -11.43
N ASP A 60 4.14 -1.48 -10.32
CA ASP A 60 5.59 -1.55 -10.20
C ASP A 60 6.10 -2.99 -10.32
N ALA A 61 5.31 -3.96 -9.89
CA ALA A 61 5.67 -5.38 -9.97
C ALA A 61 5.47 -5.99 -11.37
N GLY A 62 4.45 -5.56 -12.10
CA GLY A 62 4.19 -6.03 -13.46
C GLY A 62 2.76 -6.50 -13.70
N GLU A 63 2.51 -6.96 -14.92
CA GLU A 63 1.17 -7.34 -15.41
C GLU A 63 0.51 -8.45 -14.60
N GLU A 64 1.27 -9.43 -14.18
CA GLU A 64 0.74 -10.58 -13.43
C GLU A 64 0.13 -10.12 -12.11
N GLU A 65 0.82 -9.25 -11.40
CA GLU A 65 0.36 -8.71 -10.13
C GLU A 65 -0.86 -7.79 -10.30
N VAL A 66 -0.87 -6.99 -11.36
CA VAL A 66 -2.02 -6.15 -11.71
C VAL A 66 -3.25 -7.00 -11.96
N SER A 67 -3.12 -8.05 -12.78
CA SER A 67 -4.22 -8.95 -13.08
C SER A 67 -4.74 -9.64 -11.82
N ARG A 68 -3.85 -10.10 -10.95
CA ARG A 68 -4.19 -10.73 -9.68
C ARG A 68 -4.99 -9.78 -8.78
N PHE A 69 -4.57 -8.54 -8.70
CA PHE A 69 -5.24 -7.54 -7.88
C PHE A 69 -6.64 -7.20 -8.41
N ILE A 70 -6.75 -7.00 -9.72
CA ILE A 70 -8.05 -6.72 -10.36
C ILE A 70 -9.02 -7.88 -10.13
N LEU A 71 -8.58 -9.12 -10.32
CA LEU A 71 -9.40 -10.29 -10.05
C LEU A 71 -9.82 -10.38 -8.58
N TYR A 72 -8.94 -10.05 -7.66
CA TYR A 72 -9.26 -10.01 -6.24
C TYR A 72 -10.38 -9.01 -5.94
N LEU A 73 -10.31 -7.81 -6.51
CA LEU A 73 -11.35 -6.79 -6.34
C LEU A 73 -12.68 -7.24 -6.97
N MET A 74 -12.63 -7.83 -8.16
CA MET A 74 -13.83 -8.33 -8.84
C MET A 74 -14.50 -9.47 -8.05
N ASP A 75 -13.71 -10.34 -7.42
CA ASP A 75 -14.24 -11.41 -6.57
C ASP A 75 -14.97 -10.88 -5.34
N LYS A 76 -14.69 -9.64 -4.92
CA LYS A 76 -15.41 -8.93 -3.86
C LYS A 76 -16.72 -8.30 -4.35
N GLY A 77 -17.06 -8.45 -5.62
CA GLY A 77 -18.24 -7.82 -6.21
C GLY A 77 -18.04 -6.35 -6.59
N ILE A 78 -16.81 -5.90 -6.71
CA ILE A 78 -16.48 -4.52 -7.04
C ILE A 78 -16.42 -4.37 -8.57
N GLU A 79 -17.09 -3.35 -9.10
CA GLU A 79 -16.88 -2.93 -10.48
C GLU A 79 -15.58 -2.18 -10.55
N VAL A 80 -14.64 -2.68 -11.38
CA VAL A 80 -13.29 -2.12 -11.48
C VAL A 80 -13.13 -1.41 -12.81
N ASP A 81 -12.82 -0.12 -12.76
CA ASP A 81 -12.39 0.66 -13.89
C ASP A 81 -10.93 1.07 -13.65
N TYR A 82 -10.12 1.08 -14.67
CA TYR A 82 -8.69 1.36 -14.50
C TYR A 82 -8.14 2.17 -15.65
N HIS A 83 -7.19 3.04 -15.31
CA HIS A 83 -6.52 3.93 -16.23
C HIS A 83 -5.01 3.70 -16.15
N GLY A 84 -4.33 3.94 -17.26
CA GLY A 84 -2.87 3.83 -17.29
C GLY A 84 -2.34 2.41 -17.44
N TYR A 85 -3.21 1.42 -17.61
CA TYR A 85 -2.82 0.07 -17.94
C TYR A 85 -3.21 -0.27 -19.37
N ASP A 86 -2.22 -0.49 -20.21
CA ASP A 86 -2.41 -0.98 -21.57
C ASP A 86 -1.59 -2.27 -21.72
N GLN A 87 -2.27 -3.38 -22.06
CA GLN A 87 -1.61 -4.66 -22.27
C GLN A 87 -0.52 -4.62 -23.33
N LYS A 88 -0.63 -3.71 -24.29
CA LYS A 88 0.35 -3.55 -25.37
C LYS A 88 1.47 -2.58 -25.00
N LYS A 89 1.15 -1.61 -24.16
CA LYS A 89 2.09 -0.58 -23.71
C LYS A 89 1.86 -0.39 -22.21
N PHE A 90 2.57 -1.14 -21.42
CA PHE A 90 2.52 -0.95 -19.97
C PHE A 90 3.07 0.43 -19.64
N ILE A 91 2.18 1.35 -19.32
CA ILE A 91 2.54 2.71 -18.91
C ILE A 91 2.32 2.80 -17.41
N ASN A 92 3.38 3.07 -16.71
CA ASN A 92 3.37 3.29 -15.29
C ASN A 92 3.92 4.69 -15.02
N ASP A 93 3.01 5.66 -14.80
CA ASP A 93 3.37 7.05 -14.51
C ASP A 93 3.60 7.31 -13.02
N GLY A 94 3.30 6.34 -12.17
CA GLY A 94 3.50 6.44 -10.74
C GLY A 94 4.60 5.51 -10.24
N TYR A 95 4.84 5.54 -8.93
CA TYR A 95 5.81 4.65 -8.28
C TYR A 95 5.59 4.61 -6.78
N ILE A 96 6.06 3.52 -6.17
CA ILE A 96 6.30 3.46 -4.74
C ILE A 96 7.82 3.52 -4.54
N ASP A 97 8.27 4.58 -3.91
CA ASP A 97 9.69 4.83 -3.74
C ASP A 97 10.36 3.71 -2.93
N HIS A 98 11.47 3.20 -3.48
CA HIS A 98 12.30 2.15 -2.87
C HIS A 98 11.58 0.82 -2.57
N GLY A 99 10.52 0.51 -3.28
CA GLY A 99 10.06 -0.87 -3.28
C GLY A 99 8.58 -1.08 -3.03
N TYR A 100 8.08 -1.93 -3.84
CA TYR A 100 6.72 -2.43 -3.83
C TYR A 100 6.61 -3.80 -3.18
N GLU A 101 7.74 -4.50 -3.00
CA GLU A 101 7.74 -5.92 -2.63
C GLU A 101 7.11 -6.17 -1.27
N ILE A 102 7.36 -5.30 -0.32
CA ILE A 102 6.86 -5.52 1.04
C ILE A 102 5.35 -5.48 1.10
N PRO A 103 4.67 -4.44 0.55
CA PRO A 103 3.22 -4.46 0.51
C PRO A 103 2.67 -5.69 -0.20
N LEU A 104 3.20 -6.05 -1.37
CA LEU A 104 2.72 -7.19 -2.13
C LEU A 104 2.96 -8.51 -1.40
N GLU A 105 4.18 -8.71 -0.92
CA GLU A 105 4.55 -9.96 -0.28
C GLU A 105 3.70 -10.26 0.95
N HIS A 106 3.49 -9.29 1.80
CA HIS A 106 2.80 -9.51 3.07
C HIS A 106 1.28 -9.42 2.96
N LEU A 107 0.77 -8.52 2.14
CA LEU A 107 -0.68 -8.35 2.00
C LEU A 107 -1.31 -9.47 1.18
N PHE A 108 -0.67 -9.94 0.10
CA PHE A 108 -1.24 -11.04 -0.69
C PHE A 108 -1.19 -12.39 0.03
N LYS A 109 -0.38 -12.55 1.06
CA LYS A 109 -0.35 -13.80 1.86
C LYS A 109 -1.53 -13.94 2.79
N SER A 110 -2.20 -12.87 3.16
CA SER A 110 -3.31 -12.88 4.09
C SER A 110 -4.47 -12.07 3.55
N LYS A 111 -5.51 -12.76 3.07
CA LYS A 111 -6.73 -12.10 2.59
C LYS A 111 -7.38 -11.26 3.67
N ARG A 112 -7.35 -11.71 4.92
CA ARG A 112 -7.92 -10.96 6.04
C ARG A 112 -7.16 -9.64 6.27
N LEU A 113 -5.85 -9.66 6.19
CA LEU A 113 -5.04 -8.46 6.33
C LEU A 113 -5.26 -7.52 5.15
N LEU A 114 -5.27 -8.07 3.94
CA LEU A 114 -5.52 -7.31 2.72
C LEU A 114 -6.90 -6.65 2.74
N ASP A 115 -7.94 -7.38 3.13
CA ASP A 115 -9.29 -6.83 3.25
C ASP A 115 -9.33 -5.65 4.22
N ARG A 116 -8.69 -5.78 5.38
CA ARG A 116 -8.65 -4.69 6.36
C ARG A 116 -7.83 -3.50 5.86
N PHE A 117 -6.76 -3.75 5.14
CA PHE A 117 -5.96 -2.67 4.56
C PHE A 117 -6.74 -1.89 3.50
N LEU A 118 -7.40 -2.61 2.58
CA LEU A 118 -8.10 -1.97 1.45
C LEU A 118 -9.45 -1.37 1.86
N PHE A 119 -10.20 -2.07 2.71
CA PHE A 119 -11.60 -1.75 2.99
C PHE A 119 -11.88 -1.44 4.45
N GLY A 120 -10.90 -1.57 5.32
CA GLY A 120 -11.07 -1.26 6.74
C GLY A 120 -11.18 0.24 6.97
N VAL A 121 -12.19 0.64 7.74
CA VAL A 121 -12.35 2.04 8.12
C VAL A 121 -11.18 2.47 8.99
N GLY A 122 -10.47 3.50 8.55
CA GLY A 122 -9.33 4.04 9.28
C GLY A 122 -7.97 3.47 8.90
N SER A 123 -7.89 2.56 7.91
CA SER A 123 -6.59 2.14 7.37
C SER A 123 -5.96 3.25 6.52
N TYR A 124 -4.66 3.35 6.56
CA TYR A 124 -3.94 4.36 5.77
C TYR A 124 -2.46 4.01 5.67
N VAL A 125 -1.74 4.77 4.84
CA VAL A 125 -0.28 4.70 4.74
C VAL A 125 0.28 6.06 5.15
N GLN A 126 1.18 6.07 6.12
CA GLN A 126 1.93 7.27 6.48
C GLN A 126 3.24 7.28 5.71
N LEU A 127 3.41 8.27 4.85
CA LEU A 127 4.65 8.49 4.12
C LEU A 127 5.56 9.45 4.89
N GLY A 128 6.85 9.31 4.70
CA GLY A 128 7.82 10.22 5.29
C GLY A 128 9.22 9.98 4.76
N ASN A 129 10.16 10.75 5.30
CA ASN A 129 11.57 10.77 4.90
C ASN A 129 12.43 10.36 6.09
N ASP A 130 13.35 9.42 5.90
CA ASP A 130 14.21 8.91 6.96
C ASP A 130 15.21 9.95 7.50
N ASN A 131 15.44 11.02 6.77
CA ASN A 131 16.30 12.13 7.22
C ASN A 131 15.52 13.23 7.96
N SER A 132 14.22 13.08 8.12
CA SER A 132 13.39 14.06 8.80
C SER A 132 13.18 13.68 10.26
N ASP A 133 13.11 14.69 11.15
CA ASP A 133 12.83 14.46 12.57
C ASP A 133 11.45 13.83 12.81
N ASP A 134 10.52 14.02 11.88
CA ASP A 134 9.19 13.46 11.93
C ASP A 134 9.03 12.19 11.07
N CYS A 135 10.14 11.50 10.79
CA CYS A 135 10.12 10.24 10.07
C CYS A 135 9.16 9.25 10.75
N PRO A 136 8.19 8.69 10.00
CA PRO A 136 7.26 7.74 10.60
C PRO A 136 7.97 6.44 10.98
N SER A 137 7.52 5.84 12.08
CA SER A 137 8.03 4.57 12.58
C SER A 137 6.88 3.74 13.13
N ILE A 138 7.01 2.42 13.07
CA ILE A 138 6.05 1.51 13.70
C ILE A 138 5.93 1.77 15.21
N GLU A 139 6.97 2.34 15.82
CA GLU A 139 6.99 2.66 17.24
C GLU A 139 6.07 3.83 17.62
N ASP A 140 5.65 4.62 16.64
CA ASP A 140 4.72 5.74 16.83
C ASP A 140 3.27 5.29 17.01
N TYR A 141 2.98 4.01 16.82
CA TYR A 141 1.63 3.45 16.79
C TYR A 141 1.45 2.39 17.86
N ASP A 142 0.22 2.30 18.36
CA ASP A 142 -0.15 1.28 19.33
C ASP A 142 -0.35 -0.07 18.64
N SER A 143 0.60 -0.98 18.83
CA SER A 143 0.60 -2.30 18.23
C SER A 143 -0.50 -3.23 18.77
N SER A 144 -1.17 -2.85 19.86
CA SER A 144 -2.35 -3.58 20.34
C SER A 144 -3.61 -3.21 19.55
N VAL A 145 -3.60 -2.07 18.86
CA VAL A 145 -4.71 -1.53 18.08
C VAL A 145 -4.52 -1.76 16.58
N TYR A 146 -3.27 -1.72 16.11
CA TYR A 146 -2.95 -1.80 14.69
C TYR A 146 -2.02 -2.94 14.35
N ASP A 147 -2.24 -3.57 13.20
CA ASP A 147 -1.19 -4.29 12.49
C ASP A 147 -0.41 -3.29 11.65
N LEU A 148 0.90 -3.37 11.71
CA LEU A 148 1.79 -2.38 11.14
C LEU A 148 2.80 -3.03 10.20
N ILE A 149 2.95 -2.45 9.02
CA ILE A 149 3.96 -2.85 8.05
C ILE A 149 4.80 -1.62 7.75
N GLU A 150 6.09 -1.67 8.04
CA GLU A 150 7.02 -0.59 7.73
C GLU A 150 7.87 -0.98 6.53
N LYS A 151 7.81 -0.15 5.51
CA LYS A 151 8.72 -0.17 4.38
C LYS A 151 9.71 0.97 4.59
N GLY A 152 10.98 0.66 4.61
CA GLY A 152 12.04 1.65 4.65
C GLY A 152 13.07 1.36 3.58
N ASN A 153 14.11 2.09 3.62
CA ASN A 153 15.25 1.87 2.75
C ASN A 153 16.21 0.89 3.32
#